data_72c3a01a4826a6d588ff15f1c69ccc24
#
_entry.id   72c3a01a4826a6d588ff15f1c69ccc24
#
_cell.length_a   1.000
_cell.length_b   1.000
_cell.length_c   1.000
_cell.angle_alpha   90.00
_cell.angle_beta   90.00
_cell.angle_gamma   90.00
#
_symmetry.space_group_name_H-M   'P 1'
#
loop_
_entity.id
_entity.type
_entity.pdbx_description
1 polymer ?
#
loop_
_entity_poly.entity_id
_entity_poly.type
_entity_poly.pdbx_seq_one_letter_code
_entity_poly.pdbx_strand_id
1 'polypeptide(L)'
;MTPTAIPNRPETAEAWLMPVFVAKAGCEIELQEALHHLQASSRKDPGCLEYAVFADGLQPGIYVLFEGWARQEDLEAHNEQDHVVDFLRTVDPLLAGPFSVTPLAPVI
;
A
#
# COMPACT_ATOMS: atom_id res chain seq x y z
N MET A 1 5.43 -6.74 -6.35
CA MET A 1 6.41 -6.45 -5.29
C MET A 1 5.80 -6.74 -3.94
N THR A 2 6.53 -7.40 -3.09
CA THR A 2 6.05 -7.76 -1.76
C THR A 2 6.76 -6.89 -0.72
N PRO A 3 6.02 -6.23 0.19
CA PRO A 3 6.66 -5.48 1.27
C PRO A 3 7.54 -6.39 2.12
N THR A 4 8.70 -5.87 2.50
CA THR A 4 9.65 -6.62 3.31
C THR A 4 9.23 -6.60 4.77
N ALA A 5 9.30 -7.75 5.43
CA ALA A 5 9.05 -7.83 6.86
C ALA A 5 10.12 -7.03 7.63
N ILE A 6 9.72 -6.42 8.75
CA ILE A 6 10.66 -5.72 9.62
C ILE A 6 11.58 -6.76 10.27
N PRO A 7 12.91 -6.59 10.17
CA PRO A 7 13.84 -7.54 10.77
C PRO A 7 13.60 -7.75 12.27
N ASN A 8 13.76 -8.97 12.72
CA ASN A 8 13.63 -9.38 14.12
C ASN A 8 12.23 -9.24 14.71
N ARG A 9 11.21 -9.06 13.87
CA ARG A 9 9.83 -9.07 14.35
C ARG A 9 9.21 -10.43 14.03
N PRO A 10 8.44 -11.03 14.96
CA PRO A 10 7.78 -12.31 14.69
C PRO A 10 6.64 -12.14 13.69
N GLU A 11 6.33 -13.23 12.98
CA GLU A 11 5.24 -13.27 11.99
C GLU A 11 3.87 -12.94 12.59
N THR A 12 3.71 -13.09 13.91
CA THR A 12 2.48 -12.79 14.64
C THR A 12 2.40 -11.33 15.09
N ALA A 13 3.48 -10.55 14.93
CA ALA A 13 3.47 -9.13 15.29
C ALA A 13 2.70 -8.33 14.24
N GLU A 14 2.12 -7.21 14.67
CA GLU A 14 1.49 -6.26 13.76
C GLU A 14 2.48 -5.81 12.69
N ALA A 15 1.96 -5.64 11.47
CA ALA A 15 2.75 -5.15 10.35
C ALA A 15 2.18 -3.81 9.90
N TRP A 16 3.01 -2.77 9.92
CA TRP A 16 2.62 -1.42 9.49
C TRP A 16 3.54 -0.95 8.39
N LEU A 17 3.00 -0.33 7.36
CA LEU A 17 3.82 0.17 6.26
C LEU A 17 3.21 1.40 5.62
N MET A 18 4.08 2.13 4.90
CA MET A 18 3.72 3.37 4.25
C MET A 18 4.27 3.37 2.81
N PRO A 19 3.51 2.82 1.86
CA PRO A 19 3.86 2.91 0.44
C PRO A 19 3.67 4.33 -0.09
N VAL A 20 4.53 4.75 -1.02
CA VAL A 20 4.42 6.05 -1.69
C VAL A 20 4.46 5.84 -3.20
N PHE A 21 3.48 6.42 -3.88
CA PHE A 21 3.31 6.32 -5.33
C PHE A 21 3.40 7.70 -5.95
N VAL A 22 4.17 7.83 -7.03
CA VAL A 22 4.29 9.08 -7.77
C VAL A 22 3.76 8.86 -9.18
N ALA A 23 2.73 9.59 -9.56
CA ALA A 23 2.11 9.48 -10.87
C ALA A 23 2.97 10.13 -11.95
N LYS A 24 2.98 9.55 -13.16
CA LYS A 24 3.42 10.27 -14.35
C LYS A 24 2.52 11.49 -14.56
N ALA A 25 3.07 12.54 -15.15
CA ALA A 25 2.28 13.70 -15.52
C ALA A 25 1.11 13.27 -16.42
N GLY A 26 -0.09 13.69 -16.05
CA GLY A 26 -1.31 13.32 -16.76
C GLY A 26 -1.98 12.04 -16.28
N CYS A 27 -1.34 11.27 -15.40
CA CYS A 27 -1.88 10.01 -14.89
C CYS A 27 -2.39 10.12 -13.46
N GLU A 28 -2.44 11.32 -12.90
CA GLU A 28 -2.78 11.53 -11.49
C GLU A 28 -4.18 11.00 -11.14
N ILE A 29 -5.17 11.32 -11.96
CA ILE A 29 -6.55 10.91 -11.69
C ILE A 29 -6.71 9.39 -11.79
N GLU A 30 -6.12 8.78 -12.81
CA GLU A 30 -6.18 7.34 -12.96
C GLU A 30 -5.54 6.60 -11.79
N LEU A 31 -4.38 7.09 -11.33
CA LEU A 31 -3.72 6.52 -10.16
C LEU A 31 -4.58 6.67 -8.90
N GLN A 32 -5.15 7.85 -8.71
CA GLN A 32 -6.02 8.11 -7.55
C GLN A 32 -7.23 7.18 -7.54
N GLU A 33 -7.86 6.97 -8.69
CA GLU A 33 -9.00 6.06 -8.80
C GLU A 33 -8.60 4.61 -8.49
N ALA A 34 -7.45 4.16 -9.01
CA ALA A 34 -6.95 2.81 -8.74
C ALA A 34 -6.67 2.62 -7.24
N LEU A 35 -6.07 3.62 -6.61
CA LEU A 35 -5.80 3.59 -5.15
C LEU A 35 -7.09 3.59 -4.35
N HIS A 36 -8.11 4.34 -4.78
CA HIS A 36 -9.40 4.36 -4.12
C HIS A 36 -10.06 2.97 -4.14
N HIS A 37 -10.03 2.29 -5.29
CA HIS A 37 -10.56 0.94 -5.40
C HIS A 37 -9.77 -0.05 -4.55
N LEU A 38 -8.45 0.07 -4.55
CA LEU A 38 -7.58 -0.77 -3.73
C LEU A 38 -7.91 -0.62 -2.23
N GLN A 39 -8.11 0.62 -1.78
CA GLN A 39 -8.50 0.91 -0.41
C GLN A 39 -9.79 0.20 -0.03
N ALA A 40 -10.81 0.32 -0.86
CA ALA A 40 -12.12 -0.26 -0.59
C ALA A 40 -12.06 -1.79 -0.49
N SER A 41 -11.32 -2.44 -1.40
CA SER A 41 -11.17 -3.89 -1.40
C SER A 41 -10.30 -4.38 -0.25
N SER A 42 -9.19 -3.68 0.01
CA SER A 42 -8.21 -4.10 1.01
C SER A 42 -8.74 -4.01 2.44
N ARG A 43 -9.63 -3.07 2.70
CA ARG A 43 -10.27 -2.95 4.02
C ARG A 43 -11.09 -4.17 4.41
N LYS A 44 -11.48 -4.98 3.43
CA LYS A 44 -12.24 -6.21 3.65
C LYS A 44 -11.35 -7.44 3.82
N ASP A 45 -10.05 -7.30 3.60
CA ASP A 45 -9.13 -8.44 3.72
C ASP A 45 -8.96 -8.80 5.20
N PRO A 46 -8.85 -10.11 5.52
CA PRO A 46 -8.66 -10.53 6.90
C PRO A 46 -7.42 -9.90 7.54
N GLY A 47 -7.56 -9.43 8.76
CA GLY A 47 -6.47 -8.86 9.53
C GLY A 47 -6.16 -7.40 9.21
N CYS A 48 -6.90 -6.76 8.31
CA CYS A 48 -6.69 -5.36 8.00
C CYS A 48 -7.12 -4.48 9.17
N LEU A 49 -6.17 -3.79 9.79
CA LEU A 49 -6.42 -2.85 10.88
C LEU A 49 -6.64 -1.44 10.36
N GLU A 50 -5.90 -1.05 9.34
CA GLU A 50 -5.98 0.28 8.73
C GLU A 50 -5.60 0.16 7.26
N TYR A 51 -6.26 0.93 6.42
CA TYR A 51 -5.91 1.04 5.00
C TYR A 51 -6.44 2.38 4.51
N ALA A 52 -5.55 3.36 4.38
CA ALA A 52 -5.95 4.73 4.04
C ALA A 52 -5.02 5.32 2.99
N VAL A 53 -5.59 5.97 2.00
CA VAL A 53 -4.86 6.65 0.93
C VAL A 53 -4.93 8.15 1.17
N PHE A 54 -3.79 8.80 1.11
CA PHE A 54 -3.68 10.26 1.24
C PHE A 54 -2.98 10.83 0.01
N ALA A 55 -3.38 12.00 -0.42
CA ALA A 55 -2.61 12.79 -1.37
C ALA A 55 -1.62 13.65 -0.59
N ASP A 56 -0.40 13.84 -1.13
CA ASP A 56 0.53 14.80 -0.58
C ASP A 56 -0.11 16.20 -0.69
N GLY A 57 -0.14 16.93 0.41
CA GLY A 57 -0.81 18.23 0.47
C GLY A 57 -0.08 19.36 -0.26
N LEU A 58 1.19 19.12 -0.65
CA LEU A 58 2.05 20.13 -1.28
C LEU A 58 2.41 19.76 -2.72
N GLN A 59 2.53 18.47 -3.04
CA GLN A 59 3.01 18.02 -4.35
C GLN A 59 1.93 17.19 -5.04
N PRO A 60 1.29 17.73 -6.10
CA PRO A 60 0.31 16.97 -6.87
C PRO A 60 0.89 15.70 -7.46
N GLY A 61 0.10 14.65 -7.50
CA GLY A 61 0.50 13.38 -8.10
C GLY A 61 1.28 12.45 -7.19
N ILE A 62 1.55 12.85 -5.95
CA ILE A 62 2.16 11.99 -4.94
C ILE A 62 1.08 11.51 -3.99
N TYR A 63 0.99 10.19 -3.82
CA TYR A 63 0.01 9.55 -2.94
C TYR A 63 0.72 8.67 -1.93
N VAL A 64 0.26 8.77 -0.68
CA VAL A 64 0.80 8.00 0.43
C VAL A 64 -0.28 7.04 0.91
N LEU A 65 0.09 5.79 1.04
CA LEU A 65 -0.78 4.77 1.57
C LEU A 65 -0.30 4.43 2.98
N PHE A 66 -1.23 4.38 3.92
CA PHE A 66 -0.92 3.95 5.28
C PHE A 66 -1.71 2.67 5.56
N GLU A 67 -1.01 1.57 5.85
CA GLU A 67 -1.67 0.30 6.08
C GLU A 67 -1.11 -0.41 7.31
N GLY A 68 -2.02 -1.04 8.03
CA GLY A 68 -1.70 -1.82 9.21
C GLY A 68 -2.43 -3.15 9.19
N TRP A 69 -1.73 -4.20 9.58
CA TRP A 69 -2.21 -5.57 9.58
C TRP A 69 -2.00 -6.18 10.95
N ALA A 70 -2.95 -6.99 11.38
CA ALA A 70 -2.90 -7.62 12.69
C ALA A 70 -1.66 -8.50 12.85
N ARG A 71 -1.22 -9.14 11.74
CA ARG A 71 -0.03 -9.99 11.73
C ARG A 71 0.66 -9.89 10.38
N GLN A 72 1.97 -10.18 10.36
CA GLN A 72 2.74 -10.21 9.12
C GLN A 72 2.14 -11.18 8.10
N GLU A 73 1.66 -12.33 8.55
CA GLU A 73 1.05 -13.31 7.66
C GLU A 73 -0.24 -12.80 6.99
N ASP A 74 -0.99 -11.89 7.66
CA ASP A 74 -2.16 -11.26 7.05
C ASP A 74 -1.76 -10.32 5.92
N LEU A 75 -0.67 -9.58 6.10
CA LEU A 75 -0.11 -8.74 5.04
C LEU A 75 0.32 -9.58 3.85
N GLU A 76 0.99 -10.70 4.09
CA GLU A 76 1.45 -11.58 3.01
C GLU A 76 0.27 -12.16 2.23
N ALA A 77 -0.79 -12.57 2.94
CA ALA A 77 -2.01 -13.06 2.30
C ALA A 77 -2.70 -11.96 1.49
N HIS A 78 -2.74 -10.72 2.01
CA HIS A 78 -3.28 -9.57 1.30
C HIS A 78 -2.54 -9.35 -0.03
N ASN A 79 -1.21 -9.42 -0.01
CA ASN A 79 -0.40 -9.21 -1.22
C ASN A 79 -0.66 -10.23 -2.32
N GLU A 80 -1.22 -11.37 -1.99
CA GLU A 80 -1.57 -12.42 -2.96
C GLU A 80 -3.00 -12.32 -3.48
N GLN A 81 -3.81 -11.40 -2.94
CA GLN A 81 -5.19 -11.21 -3.39
C GLN A 81 -5.23 -10.67 -4.81
N ASP A 82 -6.24 -11.09 -5.57
CA ASP A 82 -6.42 -10.68 -6.96
C ASP A 82 -6.47 -9.15 -7.10
N HIS A 83 -7.15 -8.46 -6.17
CA HIS A 83 -7.26 -7.01 -6.26
C HIS A 83 -5.92 -6.30 -6.05
N VAL A 84 -4.97 -6.91 -5.34
CA VAL A 84 -3.62 -6.35 -5.19
C VAL A 84 -2.78 -6.66 -6.44
N VAL A 85 -2.82 -7.89 -6.90
CA VAL A 85 -2.09 -8.30 -8.11
C VAL A 85 -2.53 -7.48 -9.31
N ASP A 86 -3.85 -7.32 -9.48
CA ASP A 86 -4.41 -6.52 -10.58
C ASP A 86 -4.06 -5.05 -10.44
N PHE A 87 -4.09 -4.51 -9.21
CA PHE A 87 -3.70 -3.14 -8.94
C PHE A 87 -2.25 -2.88 -9.38
N LEU A 88 -1.32 -3.73 -8.97
CA LEU A 88 0.09 -3.56 -9.32
C LEU A 88 0.32 -3.57 -10.82
N ARG A 89 -0.39 -4.44 -11.55
CA ARG A 89 -0.32 -4.50 -13.00
C ARG A 89 -0.90 -3.23 -13.64
N THR A 90 -2.04 -2.77 -13.12
CA THR A 90 -2.75 -1.61 -13.67
C THR A 90 -1.95 -0.32 -13.47
N VAL A 91 -1.34 -0.14 -12.30
CA VAL A 91 -0.69 1.14 -11.98
C VAL A 91 0.74 1.25 -12.50
N ASP A 92 1.41 0.14 -12.80
CA ASP A 92 2.79 0.19 -13.25
C ASP A 92 3.02 1.22 -14.38
N PRO A 93 2.22 1.23 -15.46
CA PRO A 93 2.40 2.22 -16.52
C PRO A 93 1.99 3.64 -16.13
N LEU A 94 1.32 3.84 -15.01
CA LEU A 94 0.89 5.16 -14.54
C LEU A 94 1.94 5.84 -13.65
N LEU A 95 2.97 5.11 -13.22
CA LEU A 95 3.94 5.62 -12.25
C LEU A 95 5.13 6.27 -12.92
N ALA A 96 5.62 7.35 -12.32
CA ALA A 96 6.83 8.04 -12.77
C ALA A 96 8.09 7.20 -12.53
N GLY A 97 8.02 6.25 -11.60
CA GLY A 97 9.10 5.33 -11.27
C GLY A 97 8.60 4.28 -10.29
N PRO A 98 9.46 3.36 -9.83
CA PRO A 98 9.05 2.36 -8.85
C PRO A 98 8.50 3.03 -7.59
N PHE A 99 7.40 2.49 -7.05
CA PHE A 99 6.90 2.99 -5.77
C PHE A 99 7.80 2.48 -4.63
N SER A 100 7.82 3.23 -3.54
CA SER A 100 8.61 2.87 -2.36
C SER A 100 7.68 2.35 -1.26
N VAL A 101 8.23 1.55 -0.37
CA VAL A 101 7.51 1.08 0.83
C VAL A 101 8.40 1.29 2.03
N THR A 102 7.92 2.01 3.02
CA THR A 102 8.60 2.17 4.30
C THR A 102 7.90 1.29 5.33
N PRO A 103 8.56 0.23 5.83
CA PRO A 103 8.03 -0.52 6.95
C PRO A 103 8.09 0.33 8.22
N LEU A 104 7.04 0.24 9.03
CA LEU A 104 6.94 0.98 10.28
C LEU A 104 6.81 -0.01 11.44
N ALA A 105 7.35 0.34 12.58
CA ALA A 105 7.19 -0.45 13.80
C ALA A 105 6.59 0.44 14.88
N PRO A 106 5.55 -0.03 15.58
CA PRO A 106 5.04 0.73 16.73
C PRO A 106 6.15 0.93 17.75
N VAL A 107 6.25 2.15 18.30
CA VAL A 107 7.27 2.50 19.28
C VAL A 107 6.83 2.06 20.67
N ILE A 108 5.54 2.01 20.88
CA ILE A 108 4.95 1.67 22.18
C ILE A 108 4.04 0.47 22.03
#